data_0f46398b31dd7a63db139004ec2f55f2
#
_entry.id   0f46398b31dd7a63db139004ec2f55f2
#
_cell.length_a   1.000
_cell.length_b   1.000
_cell.length_c   1.000
_cell.angle_alpha   90.00
_cell.angle_beta   90.00
_cell.angle_gamma   90.00
#
_symmetry.space_group_name_H-M   'P 1'
#
loop_
_entity.id
_entity.type
_entity.pdbx_description
1 polymer ?
#
loop_
_entity_poly.entity_id
_entity_poly.type
_entity_poly.pdbx_seq_one_letter_code
_entity_poly.pdbx_strand_id
1 'polypeptide(L)'
;MLIQIPVSVGELVDKITILNIKARRLNGVALDHVLQELDLLEKALYESGVELKRQEREELEEVNEKLWHIEEAIRGQEAKQCFGADFIALARSVYQRNDERAALKRAINHRCGSTLIEEKSYRSL
;
A
#
# COMPACT_ATOMS: atom_id res chain seq x y z
N MET A 1 -15.91 18.04 3.70
CA MET A 1 -16.48 16.98 4.55
C MET A 1 -15.47 15.86 4.71
N LEU A 2 -15.28 15.39 5.93
CA LEU A 2 -14.48 14.18 6.23
C LEU A 2 -15.42 13.11 6.77
N ILE A 3 -15.20 11.88 6.31
CA ILE A 3 -15.91 10.71 6.83
C ILE A 3 -14.89 9.88 7.60
N GLN A 4 -15.24 9.50 8.81
CA GLN A 4 -14.38 8.64 9.63
C GLN A 4 -14.92 7.21 9.59
N ILE A 5 -14.02 6.26 9.34
CA ILE A 5 -14.36 4.84 9.32
C ILE A 5 -13.38 4.06 10.19
N PRO A 6 -13.83 2.95 10.80
CA PRO A 6 -12.89 2.05 11.48
C PRO A 6 -11.99 1.38 10.44
N VAL A 7 -10.71 1.31 10.74
CA VAL A 7 -9.73 0.60 9.91
C VAL A 7 -8.82 -0.23 10.80
N SER A 8 -8.25 -1.31 10.23
CA SER A 8 -7.21 -2.07 10.91
C SER A 8 -5.91 -1.26 10.97
N VAL A 9 -5.04 -1.62 11.90
CA VAL A 9 -3.71 -1.00 11.99
C VAL A 9 -2.94 -1.20 10.69
N GLY A 10 -2.95 -2.42 10.14
CA GLY A 10 -2.26 -2.72 8.88
C GLY A 10 -2.77 -1.90 7.71
N GLU A 11 -4.09 -1.67 7.64
CA GLU A 11 -4.68 -0.84 6.58
C GLU A 11 -4.22 0.62 6.70
N LEU A 12 -4.19 1.16 7.91
CA LEU A 12 -3.73 2.52 8.15
C LEU A 12 -2.27 2.70 7.73
N VAL A 13 -1.40 1.78 8.15
CA VAL A 13 0.03 1.82 7.81
C VAL A 13 0.24 1.67 6.29
N ASP A 14 -0.51 0.78 5.66
CA ASP A 14 -0.47 0.59 4.21
C ASP A 14 -0.79 1.90 3.48
N LYS A 15 -1.87 2.57 3.86
CA LYS A 15 -2.24 3.87 3.27
C LYS A 15 -1.15 4.93 3.46
N ILE A 16 -0.54 4.97 4.64
CA ILE A 16 0.55 5.92 4.93
C ILE A 16 1.74 5.65 4.00
N THR A 17 2.14 4.40 3.84
CA THR A 17 3.27 4.06 2.95
C THR A 17 2.99 4.42 1.50
N ILE A 18 1.77 4.19 1.03
CA ILE A 18 1.35 4.55 -0.34
C ILE A 18 1.38 6.07 -0.52
N LEU A 19 0.90 6.83 0.47
CA LEU A 19 0.94 8.29 0.41
C LEU A 19 2.38 8.82 0.42
N ASN A 20 3.28 8.18 1.16
CA ASN A 20 4.71 8.53 1.12
C ASN A 20 5.30 8.34 -0.28
N ILE A 21 4.94 7.27 -0.96
CA ILE A 21 5.38 7.02 -2.34
C ILE A 21 4.83 8.11 -3.27
N LYS A 22 3.54 8.40 -3.16
CA LYS A 22 2.90 9.47 -3.95
C LYS A 22 3.54 10.83 -3.70
N ALA A 23 3.88 11.14 -2.46
CA ALA A 23 4.51 12.41 -2.09
C ALA A 23 5.87 12.62 -2.77
N ARG A 24 6.59 11.52 -3.03
CA ARG A 24 7.87 11.58 -3.75
C ARG A 24 7.73 11.73 -5.25
N ARG A 25 6.54 11.44 -5.80
CA ARG A 25 6.32 11.36 -7.26
C ARG A 25 5.42 12.45 -7.81
N LEU A 26 4.53 13.00 -6.99
CA LEU A 26 3.58 14.02 -7.41
C LEU A 26 4.10 15.42 -7.08
N ASN A 27 3.51 16.42 -7.75
CA ASN A 27 3.81 17.82 -7.50
C ASN A 27 2.53 18.67 -7.67
N GLY A 28 2.64 19.98 -7.39
CA GLY A 28 1.52 20.90 -7.54
C GLY A 28 0.35 20.58 -6.61
N VAL A 29 -0.86 20.76 -7.09
CA VAL A 29 -2.11 20.55 -6.33
C VAL A 29 -2.25 19.10 -5.91
N ALA A 30 -1.86 18.16 -6.75
CA ALA A 30 -1.90 16.74 -6.42
C ALA A 30 -1.02 16.43 -5.20
N LEU A 31 0.18 17.02 -5.13
CA LEU A 31 1.05 16.87 -3.97
C LEU A 31 0.43 17.47 -2.72
N ASP A 32 -0.20 18.64 -2.82
CA ASP A 32 -0.86 19.29 -1.69
C ASP A 32 -1.96 18.39 -1.10
N HIS A 33 -2.75 17.75 -1.96
CA HIS A 33 -3.79 16.81 -1.53
C HIS A 33 -3.18 15.60 -0.80
N VAL A 34 -2.10 15.04 -1.34
CA VAL A 34 -1.40 13.90 -0.73
C VAL A 34 -0.84 14.26 0.64
N LEU A 35 -0.18 15.41 0.75
CA LEU A 35 0.41 15.85 2.02
C LEU A 35 -0.65 16.11 3.09
N GLN A 36 -1.79 16.65 2.68
CA GLN A 36 -2.91 16.87 3.59
C GLN A 36 -3.47 15.56 4.15
N GLU A 37 -3.69 14.58 3.29
CA GLU A 37 -4.16 13.26 3.71
C GLU A 37 -3.11 12.55 4.58
N LEU A 38 -1.86 12.59 4.17
CA LEU A 38 -0.75 11.97 4.91
C LEU A 38 -0.65 12.53 6.33
N ASP A 39 -0.76 13.84 6.49
CA ASP A 39 -0.73 14.48 7.80
C ASP A 39 -1.86 13.97 8.70
N LEU A 40 -3.08 13.87 8.17
CA LEU A 40 -4.23 13.34 8.91
C LEU A 40 -4.02 11.89 9.34
N LEU A 41 -3.48 11.04 8.46
CA LEU A 41 -3.27 9.63 8.76
C LEU A 41 -2.10 9.41 9.72
N GLU A 42 -1.01 10.16 9.60
CA GLU A 42 0.10 10.10 10.55
C GLU A 42 -0.36 10.52 11.96
N LYS A 43 -1.20 11.55 12.03
CA LYS A 43 -1.79 12.00 13.28
C LYS A 43 -2.69 10.93 13.89
N ALA A 44 -3.52 10.28 13.08
CA ALA A 44 -4.37 9.17 13.53
C ALA A 44 -3.55 8.02 14.10
N LEU A 45 -2.45 7.67 13.43
CA LEU A 45 -1.54 6.62 13.93
C LEU A 45 -0.92 7.02 15.27
N TYR A 46 -0.43 8.24 15.38
CA TYR A 46 0.15 8.76 16.62
C TYR A 46 -0.86 8.73 17.77
N GLU A 47 -2.07 9.23 17.53
CA GLU A 47 -3.13 9.30 18.54
C GLU A 47 -3.66 7.92 18.95
N SER A 48 -3.50 6.91 18.10
CA SER A 48 -3.91 5.53 18.41
C SER A 48 -3.08 4.88 19.51
N GLY A 49 -1.88 5.41 19.78
CA GLY A 49 -0.96 4.83 20.75
C GLY A 49 -0.25 3.57 20.28
N VAL A 50 -0.46 3.15 19.04
CA VAL A 50 0.22 1.98 18.47
C VAL A 50 1.70 2.28 18.28
N GLU A 51 2.55 1.39 18.82
CA GLU A 51 3.98 1.44 18.58
C GLU A 51 4.33 0.56 17.40
N LEU A 52 4.53 1.19 16.24
CA LEU A 52 4.88 0.52 15.02
C LEU A 52 6.40 0.31 14.97
N LYS A 53 6.83 -0.91 14.62
CA LYS A 53 8.24 -1.18 14.40
C LYS A 53 8.67 -0.57 13.06
N ARG A 54 9.86 0.02 13.04
CA ARG A 54 10.43 0.59 11.83
C ARG A 54 10.46 -0.39 10.67
N GLN A 55 10.84 -1.63 10.95
CA GLN A 55 10.91 -2.70 9.95
C GLN A 55 9.56 -3.00 9.33
N GLU A 56 8.49 -2.99 10.11
CA GLU A 56 7.12 -3.23 9.61
C GLU A 56 6.72 -2.19 8.57
N ARG A 57 7.01 -0.92 8.85
CA ARG A 57 6.72 0.17 7.93
C ARG A 57 7.58 0.10 6.68
N GLU A 58 8.88 -0.17 6.84
CA GLU A 58 9.82 -0.26 5.72
C GLU A 58 9.49 -1.40 4.77
N GLU A 59 9.16 -2.58 5.29
CA GLU A 59 8.80 -3.74 4.46
C GLU A 59 7.53 -3.49 3.66
N LEU A 60 6.54 -2.88 4.28
CA LEU A 60 5.28 -2.57 3.60
C LEU A 60 5.49 -1.50 2.54
N GLU A 61 6.28 -0.48 2.82
CA GLU A 61 6.61 0.55 1.82
C GLU A 61 7.38 -0.05 0.65
N GLU A 62 8.31 -0.97 0.91
CA GLU A 62 9.08 -1.63 -0.14
C GLU A 62 8.18 -2.44 -1.09
N VAL A 63 7.23 -3.23 -0.58
CA VAL A 63 6.33 -3.99 -1.43
C VAL A 63 5.41 -3.07 -2.23
N ASN A 64 4.97 -1.96 -1.65
CA ASN A 64 4.15 -0.97 -2.34
C ASN A 64 4.96 -0.24 -3.42
N GLU A 65 6.24 0.03 -3.18
CA GLU A 65 7.13 0.61 -4.19
C GLU A 65 7.31 -0.35 -5.38
N LYS A 66 7.48 -1.65 -5.11
CA LYS A 66 7.54 -2.66 -6.16
C LYS A 66 6.26 -2.71 -6.98
N LEU A 67 5.10 -2.66 -6.31
CA LEU A 67 3.80 -2.63 -6.98
C LEU A 67 3.65 -1.37 -7.86
N TRP A 68 4.14 -0.23 -7.39
CA TRP A 68 4.13 0.99 -8.17
C TRP A 68 4.90 0.83 -9.48
N HIS A 69 6.11 0.30 -9.42
CA HIS A 69 6.93 0.06 -10.60
C HIS A 69 6.32 -0.95 -11.56
N ILE A 70 5.73 -2.03 -11.02
CA ILE A 70 5.03 -3.03 -11.83
C ILE A 70 3.85 -2.39 -12.57
N GLU A 71 3.07 -1.58 -11.88
CA GLU A 71 1.91 -0.89 -12.45
C GLU A 71 2.32 0.04 -13.60
N GLU A 72 3.37 0.81 -13.41
CA GLU A 72 3.91 1.67 -14.46
C GLU A 72 4.42 0.87 -15.66
N ALA A 73 5.13 -0.23 -15.41
CA ALA A 73 5.65 -1.09 -16.45
C ALA A 73 4.55 -1.77 -17.26
N ILE A 74 3.49 -2.24 -16.60
CA ILE A 74 2.32 -2.84 -17.26
C ILE A 74 1.64 -1.81 -18.16
N ARG A 75 1.44 -0.60 -17.65
CA ARG A 75 0.81 0.48 -18.43
C ARG A 75 1.68 0.89 -19.63
N GLY A 76 2.99 0.82 -19.48
CA GLY A 76 3.93 1.03 -20.59
C GLY A 76 3.79 -0.03 -21.68
N GLN A 77 3.68 -1.30 -21.30
CA GLN A 77 3.45 -2.40 -22.24
C GLN A 77 2.08 -2.26 -22.94
N GLU A 78 1.04 -1.90 -22.18
CA GLU A 78 -0.29 -1.66 -22.72
C GLU A 78 -0.27 -0.55 -23.76
N ALA A 79 0.39 0.57 -23.47
CA ALA A 79 0.48 1.71 -24.38
C ALA A 79 1.20 1.34 -25.69
N LYS A 80 2.14 0.40 -25.65
CA LYS A 80 2.86 -0.10 -26.81
C LYS A 80 2.15 -1.28 -27.49
N GLN A 81 1.03 -1.74 -26.95
CA GLN A 81 0.33 -2.92 -27.46
C GLN A 81 1.21 -4.19 -27.42
N CYS A 82 2.10 -4.27 -26.42
CA CYS A 82 3.02 -5.40 -26.25
C CYS A 82 2.50 -6.33 -25.18
N PHE A 83 1.91 -7.45 -25.59
CA PHE A 83 1.26 -8.41 -24.68
C PHE A 83 1.97 -9.76 -24.65
N GLY A 84 3.28 -9.76 -24.90
CA GLY A 84 4.09 -10.97 -24.93
C GLY A 84 4.58 -11.41 -23.54
N ALA A 85 5.71 -12.10 -23.53
CA ALA A 85 6.26 -12.71 -22.30
C ALA A 85 6.51 -11.69 -21.16
N ASP A 86 6.98 -10.49 -21.50
CA ASP A 86 7.25 -9.47 -20.49
C ASP A 86 5.98 -8.95 -19.84
N PHE A 87 4.92 -8.74 -20.64
CA PHE A 87 3.61 -8.36 -20.11
C PHE A 87 3.06 -9.44 -19.16
N ILE A 88 3.16 -10.70 -19.59
CA ILE A 88 2.69 -11.83 -18.79
C ILE A 88 3.45 -11.91 -17.46
N ALA A 89 4.77 -11.76 -17.49
CA ALA A 89 5.61 -11.79 -16.29
C ALA A 89 5.22 -10.67 -15.32
N LEU A 90 4.98 -9.46 -15.83
CA LEU A 90 4.54 -8.32 -15.03
C LEU A 90 3.15 -8.58 -14.41
N ALA A 91 2.21 -9.08 -15.22
CA ALA A 91 0.87 -9.39 -14.73
C ALA A 91 0.90 -10.42 -13.60
N ARG A 92 1.72 -11.46 -13.75
CA ARG A 92 1.91 -12.47 -12.69
C ARG A 92 2.52 -11.89 -11.42
N SER A 93 3.41 -10.92 -11.54
CA SER A 93 4.04 -10.31 -10.37
C SER A 93 3.06 -9.46 -9.54
N VAL A 94 1.97 -8.97 -10.14
CA VAL A 94 0.96 -8.18 -9.43
C VAL A 94 0.36 -8.98 -8.26
N TYR A 95 -0.19 -10.16 -8.52
CA TYR A 95 -0.81 -10.94 -7.44
C TYR A 95 0.23 -11.47 -6.46
N GLN A 96 1.45 -11.78 -6.91
CA GLN A 96 2.53 -12.21 -6.01
C GLN A 96 2.87 -11.12 -5.01
N ARG A 97 3.02 -9.86 -5.46
CA ARG A 97 3.30 -8.73 -4.58
C ARG A 97 2.10 -8.35 -3.71
N ASN A 98 0.88 -8.46 -4.24
CA ASN A 98 -0.32 -8.22 -3.44
C ASN A 98 -0.49 -9.27 -2.33
N ASP A 99 -0.12 -10.52 -2.57
CA ASP A 99 -0.13 -11.55 -1.54
C ASP A 99 0.88 -11.25 -0.44
N GLU A 100 2.08 -10.83 -0.81
CA GLU A 100 3.12 -10.39 0.12
C GLU A 100 2.64 -9.19 0.95
N ARG A 101 2.06 -8.20 0.30
CA ARG A 101 1.46 -7.02 0.95
C ARG A 101 0.39 -7.41 1.95
N ALA A 102 -0.53 -8.29 1.57
CA ALA A 102 -1.58 -8.77 2.46
C ALA A 102 -1.02 -9.49 3.69
N ALA A 103 0.03 -10.29 3.51
CA ALA A 103 0.71 -10.99 4.60
C ALA A 103 1.37 -10.00 5.58
N LEU A 104 2.00 -8.96 5.07
CA LEU A 104 2.63 -7.93 5.90
C LEU A 104 1.58 -7.15 6.72
N LYS A 105 0.47 -6.76 6.09
CA LYS A 105 -0.65 -6.10 6.77
C LYS A 105 -1.22 -6.98 7.88
N ARG A 106 -1.42 -8.26 7.59
CA ARG A 106 -1.94 -9.23 8.54
C ARG A 106 -1.02 -9.41 9.73
N ALA A 107 0.30 -9.49 9.50
CA ALA A 107 1.28 -9.61 10.57
C ALA A 107 1.26 -8.39 11.50
N ILE A 108 1.14 -7.19 10.94
CA ILE A 108 1.00 -5.94 11.71
C ILE A 108 -0.28 -6.00 12.56
N ASN A 109 -1.40 -6.40 11.98
CA ASN A 109 -2.67 -6.51 12.69
C ASN A 109 -2.58 -7.47 13.88
N HIS A 110 -1.98 -8.62 13.70
CA HIS A 110 -1.82 -9.59 14.77
C HIS A 110 -0.92 -9.08 15.89
N ARG A 111 0.23 -8.51 15.55
CA ARG A 111 1.18 -8.00 16.54
C ARG A 111 0.59 -6.83 17.33
N CYS A 112 -0.12 -5.92 16.66
CA CYS A 112 -0.71 -4.73 17.30
C CYS A 112 -2.06 -5.00 17.97
N GLY A 113 -2.60 -6.22 17.88
CA GLY A 113 -3.89 -6.54 18.45
C GLY A 113 -5.05 -5.81 17.79
N SER A 114 -4.99 -5.60 16.48
CA SER A 114 -6.07 -4.98 15.74
C SER A 114 -7.33 -5.84 15.82
N THR A 115 -8.48 -5.22 16.15
CA THR A 115 -9.76 -5.93 16.20
C THR A 115 -10.32 -6.21 14.81
N LEU A 116 -9.90 -5.42 13.83
CA LEU A 116 -10.24 -5.61 12.42
C LEU A 116 -9.08 -6.26 11.70
N ILE A 117 -9.37 -7.35 10.97
CA ILE A 117 -8.36 -8.07 10.18
C ILE A 117 -8.96 -8.29 8.79
N GLU A 118 -8.24 -7.82 7.76
CA GLU A 118 -8.62 -8.03 6.38
C GLU A 118 -8.41 -9.49 5.99
N GLU A 119 -9.42 -10.09 5.38
CA GLU A 119 -9.36 -11.44 4.83
C GLU A 119 -9.31 -11.43 3.32
N LYS A 120 -8.52 -12.32 2.74
CA LYS A 120 -8.47 -12.50 1.29
C LYS A 120 -9.55 -13.48 0.87
N SER A 121 -10.30 -13.10 -0.17
CA SER A 121 -11.33 -13.96 -0.76
C SER A 121 -10.86 -14.64 -2.06
N TYR A 122 -9.68 -14.28 -2.57
CA TYR A 122 -9.15 -14.89 -3.78
C TYR A 122 -8.53 -16.24 -3.49
N ARG A 123 -8.49 -17.08 -4.55
CA ARG A 123 -7.82 -18.38 -4.48
C ARG A 123 -6.36 -18.21 -4.09
N SER A 124 -5.88 -19.00 -3.14
CA SER A 124 -4.45 -19.10 -2.82
C SER A 124 -3.71 -19.82 -3.95
N LEU A 125 -2.56 -19.30 -4.30
CA LEU A 125 -1.75 -19.83 -5.39
C LEU A 125 -0.43 -20.39 -4.86
#